data_740658036fd2210a3ca38bc3409b660b
#
_entry.id   740658036fd2210a3ca38bc3409b660b
#
_cell.length_a   1.000
_cell.length_b   1.000
_cell.length_c   1.000
_cell.angle_alpha   90.00
_cell.angle_beta   90.00
_cell.angle_gamma   90.00
#
_symmetry.space_group_name_H-M   'P 1'
#
loop_
_entity.id
_entity.type
_entity.pdbx_description
1 polymer ?
#
loop_
_entity_poly.entity_id
_entity_poly.type
_entity_poly.pdbx_seq_one_letter_code
_entity_poly.pdbx_strand_id
1 'polypeptide(L)'
;EKKIENIIPPDELEKARKIGPFTAEMYFLRNTNNEYDIMKRVTAGDRKRLLNQFSGVKLYRDDFKVRPYGDEGALYDWLGMGGRAQKSPASISHPSGAWRVQPYQMIGLVKIGREANPYLEDMANREGIALTDTYYIFVELL
;
A
#
# COMPACT_ATOMS: atom_id res chain seq x y z
N GLU A 1 -13.17 11.01 9.30
CA GLU A 1 -12.09 10.29 10.00
C GLU A 1 -12.64 8.97 10.49
N LYS A 2 -12.19 7.84 9.91
CA LYS A 2 -12.57 6.51 10.40
C LYS A 2 -11.65 6.16 11.56
N LYS A 3 -12.22 5.86 12.71
CA LYS A 3 -11.44 5.37 13.85
C LYS A 3 -11.02 3.92 13.57
N ILE A 4 -9.81 3.57 13.97
CA ILE A 4 -9.24 2.21 13.87
C ILE A 4 -10.18 1.16 14.45
N GLU A 5 -10.89 1.49 15.52
CA GLU A 5 -11.89 0.68 16.22
C GLU A 5 -13.07 0.23 15.32
N ASN A 6 -13.27 0.91 14.17
CA ASN A 6 -14.31 0.55 13.20
C ASN A 6 -13.79 -0.33 12.05
N ILE A 7 -12.49 -0.60 12.02
CA ILE A 7 -11.83 -1.33 10.93
C ILE A 7 -11.31 -2.68 11.44
N ILE A 8 -10.87 -2.72 12.69
CA ILE A 8 -10.24 -3.90 13.30
C ILE A 8 -11.19 -4.52 14.35
N PRO A 9 -11.32 -5.85 14.37
CA PRO A 9 -12.04 -6.56 15.43
C PRO A 9 -11.53 -6.21 16.82
N PRO A 10 -12.40 -6.18 17.86
CA PRO A 10 -12.01 -5.78 19.21
C PRO A 10 -10.90 -6.62 19.84
N ASP A 11 -10.82 -7.90 19.49
CA ASP A 11 -9.79 -8.85 19.94
C ASP A 11 -8.41 -8.57 19.33
N GLU A 12 -8.36 -7.90 18.19
CA GLU A 12 -7.12 -7.51 17.51
C GLU A 12 -6.68 -6.09 17.84
N LEU A 13 -7.52 -5.30 18.51
CA LEU A 13 -7.28 -3.89 18.79
C LEU A 13 -6.00 -3.66 19.63
N GLU A 14 -5.72 -4.54 20.58
CA GLU A 14 -4.48 -4.49 21.38
C GLU A 14 -3.24 -4.74 20.53
N LYS A 15 -3.33 -5.69 19.60
CA LYS A 15 -2.23 -5.97 18.66
C LYS A 15 -2.02 -4.80 17.70
N ALA A 16 -3.12 -4.19 17.22
CA ALA A 16 -3.07 -3.01 16.36
C ALA A 16 -2.40 -1.81 17.06
N ARG A 17 -2.66 -1.61 18.34
CA ARG A 17 -2.00 -0.56 19.14
C ARG A 17 -0.48 -0.76 19.26
N LYS A 18 0.00 -2.01 19.21
CA LYS A 18 1.43 -2.33 19.23
C LYS A 18 2.17 -1.94 17.95
N ILE A 19 1.45 -1.77 16.84
CA ILE A 19 2.08 -1.35 15.58
C ILE A 19 2.81 -0.02 15.76
N GLY A 20 2.23 0.90 16.55
CA GLY A 20 2.78 2.25 16.71
C GLY A 20 2.45 3.18 15.53
N PRO A 21 2.93 4.43 15.57
CA PRO A 21 2.67 5.41 14.52
C PRO A 21 3.44 5.10 13.25
N PHE A 22 2.79 5.25 12.10
CA PHE A 22 3.40 5.13 10.78
C PHE A 22 2.79 6.16 9.82
N THR A 23 3.46 6.42 8.71
CA THR A 23 2.96 7.29 7.65
C THR A 23 2.77 6.48 6.38
N ALA A 24 1.65 6.66 5.71
CA ALA A 24 1.38 6.07 4.41
C ALA A 24 0.88 7.14 3.44
N GLU A 25 1.53 7.23 2.29
CA GLU A 25 1.14 8.09 1.19
C GLU A 25 0.95 7.24 -0.05
N MET A 26 -0.26 7.28 -0.63
CA MET A 26 -0.61 6.46 -1.77
C MET A 26 -1.30 7.31 -2.84
N TYR A 27 -0.78 7.26 -4.05
CA TYR A 27 -1.27 7.99 -5.21
C TYR A 27 -1.78 7.02 -6.27
N PHE A 28 -3.06 7.12 -6.57
CA PHE A 28 -3.66 6.39 -7.66
C PHE A 28 -3.63 7.20 -8.94
N LEU A 29 -2.99 6.66 -9.97
CA LEU A 29 -2.92 7.30 -11.29
C LEU A 29 -4.02 6.74 -12.21
N ARG A 30 -5.15 7.43 -12.21
CA ARG A 30 -6.30 7.06 -13.04
C ARG A 30 -5.96 7.22 -14.53
N ASN A 31 -6.24 6.19 -15.32
CA ASN A 31 -6.12 6.25 -16.77
C ASN A 31 -7.46 6.68 -17.39
N THR A 32 -7.76 7.96 -17.35
CA THR A 32 -8.94 8.52 -17.99
C THR A 32 -8.57 9.71 -18.86
N ASN A 33 -9.23 9.82 -20.02
CA ASN A 33 -9.13 10.97 -20.90
C ASN A 33 -10.10 12.10 -20.51
N ASN A 34 -10.54 12.16 -19.25
CA ASN A 34 -11.48 13.16 -18.81
C ASN A 34 -10.85 14.54 -18.81
N GLU A 35 -11.55 15.51 -19.40
CA GLU A 35 -11.13 16.91 -19.52
C GLU A 35 -10.94 17.62 -18.17
N TYR A 36 -11.46 17.06 -17.08
CA TYR A 36 -11.38 17.57 -15.71
C TYR A 36 -10.20 17.04 -14.90
N ASP A 37 -9.31 16.25 -15.53
CA ASP A 37 -8.14 15.75 -14.83
C ASP A 37 -7.18 16.92 -14.53
N ILE A 38 -6.90 17.14 -13.25
CA ILE A 38 -5.95 18.15 -12.75
C ILE A 38 -4.56 17.96 -13.39
N MET A 39 -4.29 16.77 -13.91
CA MET A 39 -3.07 16.38 -14.62
C MET A 39 -3.11 16.63 -16.13
N LYS A 40 -3.84 17.65 -16.63
CA LYS A 40 -3.87 18.01 -18.06
C LYS A 40 -2.50 18.20 -18.72
N ARG A 41 -1.45 18.43 -17.91
CA ARG A 41 -0.08 18.61 -18.37
C ARG A 41 0.73 17.32 -18.46
N VAL A 42 0.20 16.21 -17.96
CA VAL A 42 0.88 14.90 -17.99
C VAL A 42 0.33 14.09 -19.14
N THR A 43 1.14 13.80 -20.13
CA THR A 43 0.74 12.98 -21.28
C THR A 43 0.54 11.53 -20.86
N ALA A 44 -0.19 10.75 -21.68
CA ALA A 44 -0.32 9.30 -21.47
C ALA A 44 1.05 8.59 -21.44
N GLY A 45 2.01 9.08 -22.23
CA GLY A 45 3.38 8.59 -22.24
C GLY A 45 4.13 8.87 -20.94
N ASP A 46 3.97 10.07 -20.39
CA ASP A 46 4.59 10.42 -19.11
C ASP A 46 4.01 9.61 -17.96
N ARG A 47 2.69 9.42 -17.95
CA ARG A 47 2.00 8.56 -16.97
C ARG A 47 2.52 7.12 -17.04
N LYS A 48 2.62 6.53 -18.22
CA LYS A 48 3.17 5.19 -18.42
C LYS A 48 4.60 5.11 -17.92
N ARG A 49 5.43 6.11 -18.17
CA ARG A 49 6.82 6.18 -17.72
C ARG A 49 6.90 6.26 -16.19
N LEU A 50 6.09 7.11 -15.55
CA LEU A 50 6.01 7.21 -14.10
C LEU A 50 5.60 5.89 -13.45
N LEU A 51 4.55 5.25 -13.96
CA LEU A 51 4.10 3.96 -13.44
C LEU A 51 5.15 2.87 -13.64
N ASN A 52 5.78 2.79 -14.80
CA ASN A 52 6.84 1.79 -15.04
C ASN A 52 8.04 1.97 -14.10
N GLN A 53 8.34 3.20 -13.70
CA GLN A 53 9.50 3.48 -12.84
C GLN A 53 9.18 3.42 -11.34
N PHE A 54 7.98 3.85 -10.94
CA PHE A 54 7.65 4.09 -9.53
C PHE A 54 6.48 3.28 -8.99
N SER A 55 5.79 2.48 -9.82
CA SER A 55 4.63 1.72 -9.36
C SER A 55 4.96 0.77 -8.20
N GLY A 56 3.92 0.41 -7.47
CA GLY A 56 4.03 -0.34 -6.24
C GLY A 56 4.14 0.54 -5.00
N VAL A 57 3.85 -0.04 -3.85
CA VAL A 57 3.96 0.64 -2.56
C VAL A 57 5.29 0.26 -1.90
N LYS A 58 6.16 1.24 -1.74
CA LYS A 58 7.49 1.04 -1.16
C LYS A 58 7.42 1.14 0.36
N LEU A 59 8.18 0.31 1.06
CA LEU A 59 8.33 0.37 2.51
C LEU A 59 9.68 0.99 2.88
N TYR A 60 9.66 1.94 3.79
CA TYR A 60 10.84 2.59 4.35
C TYR A 60 10.88 2.40 5.86
N ARG A 61 12.06 2.15 6.40
CA ARG A 61 12.35 2.12 7.85
C ARG A 61 13.49 3.07 8.15
N ASP A 62 13.25 4.03 9.06
CA ASP A 62 14.23 5.07 9.43
C ASP A 62 14.86 5.73 8.18
N ASP A 63 13.99 6.07 7.19
CA ASP A 63 14.32 6.64 5.89
C ASP A 63 15.12 5.72 4.92
N PHE A 64 15.43 4.50 5.31
CA PHE A 64 16.02 3.50 4.43
C PHE A 64 14.94 2.61 3.79
N LYS A 65 15.05 2.44 2.47
CA LYS A 65 14.14 1.56 1.75
C LYS A 65 14.36 0.10 2.15
N VAL A 66 13.30 -0.55 2.60
CA VAL A 66 13.30 -1.99 2.89
C VAL A 66 13.02 -2.75 1.60
N ARG A 67 14.05 -3.35 1.03
CA ARG A 67 13.90 -4.22 -0.14
C ARG A 67 13.33 -5.57 0.30
N PRO A 68 12.51 -6.23 -0.53
CA PRO A 68 12.05 -5.88 -1.89
C PRO A 68 10.62 -5.32 -1.95
N TYR A 69 10.09 -4.74 -0.86
CA TYR A 69 8.70 -4.24 -0.80
C TYR A 69 8.38 -3.25 -1.91
N GLY A 70 7.39 -3.61 -2.74
CA GLY A 70 6.93 -2.80 -3.86
C GLY A 70 7.90 -2.73 -5.05
N ASP A 71 9.01 -3.45 -5.05
CA ASP A 71 9.86 -3.63 -6.22
C ASP A 71 9.42 -4.86 -7.03
N GLU A 72 9.79 -4.92 -8.30
CA GLU A 72 9.50 -6.09 -9.13
C GLU A 72 9.99 -7.38 -8.45
N GLY A 73 9.11 -8.37 -8.37
CA GLY A 73 9.38 -9.65 -7.72
C GLY A 73 8.29 -10.07 -6.73
N ALA A 74 8.65 -10.96 -5.82
CA ALA A 74 7.69 -11.63 -4.93
C ALA A 74 6.91 -10.70 -4.00
N LEU A 75 7.50 -9.59 -3.56
CA LEU A 75 6.86 -8.61 -2.67
C LEU A 75 6.42 -7.33 -3.39
N TYR A 76 6.24 -7.38 -4.71
CA TYR A 76 5.67 -6.25 -5.46
C TYR A 76 4.27 -5.89 -4.96
N ASP A 77 3.42 -6.90 -4.78
CA ASP A 77 2.05 -6.76 -4.26
C ASP A 77 1.94 -7.25 -2.81
N TRP A 78 2.83 -6.80 -1.94
CA TRP A 78 2.85 -7.20 -0.54
C TRP A 78 1.59 -6.79 0.24
N LEU A 79 0.82 -5.82 -0.28
CA LEU A 79 -0.48 -5.43 0.25
C LEU A 79 -1.63 -6.31 -0.27
N GLY A 80 -1.40 -7.23 -1.21
CA GLY A 80 -2.43 -8.13 -1.76
C GLY A 80 -3.51 -7.42 -2.59
N MET A 81 -3.20 -6.26 -3.15
CA MET A 81 -4.15 -5.47 -3.95
C MET A 81 -4.62 -6.20 -5.21
N GLY A 82 -3.70 -6.88 -5.91
CA GLY A 82 -4.00 -7.63 -7.12
C GLY A 82 -4.99 -8.77 -6.89
N GLY A 83 -4.79 -9.53 -5.81
CA GLY A 83 -5.71 -10.60 -5.42
C GLY A 83 -7.11 -10.08 -5.06
N ARG A 84 -7.19 -8.95 -4.38
CA ARG A 84 -8.46 -8.28 -4.08
C ARG A 84 -9.14 -7.75 -5.34
N ALA A 85 -8.37 -7.20 -6.28
CA ALA A 85 -8.89 -6.68 -7.54
C ALA A 85 -9.40 -7.80 -8.47
N GLN A 86 -8.74 -8.96 -8.50
CA GLN A 86 -9.20 -10.12 -9.26
C GLN A 86 -10.55 -10.67 -8.77
N LYS A 87 -10.80 -10.61 -7.47
CA LYS A 87 -12.07 -11.03 -6.86
C LYS A 87 -13.20 -10.01 -7.06
N SER A 88 -12.90 -8.81 -7.52
CA SER A 88 -13.87 -7.76 -7.77
C SER A 88 -13.98 -7.48 -9.27
N PRO A 89 -14.99 -7.99 -9.98
CA PRO A 89 -15.18 -7.78 -11.41
C PRO A 89 -15.65 -6.35 -11.74
N ALA A 90 -15.89 -5.52 -10.74
CA ALA A 90 -16.42 -4.19 -10.94
C ALA A 90 -15.42 -3.26 -11.63
N SER A 91 -15.87 -2.55 -12.66
CA SER A 91 -15.14 -1.45 -13.27
C SER A 91 -15.15 -0.21 -12.38
N ILE A 92 -14.29 0.75 -12.68
CA ILE A 92 -14.19 2.05 -11.97
C ILE A 92 -15.52 2.81 -11.88
N SER A 93 -16.38 2.63 -12.90
CA SER A 93 -17.69 3.28 -13.02
C SER A 93 -18.86 2.38 -12.57
N HIS A 94 -18.58 1.21 -12.01
CA HIS A 94 -19.62 0.29 -11.59
C HIS A 94 -20.42 0.88 -10.40
N PRO A 95 -21.78 0.84 -10.43
CA PRO A 95 -22.62 1.45 -9.40
C PRO A 95 -22.40 0.91 -7.98
N SER A 96 -21.93 -0.34 -7.86
CA SER A 96 -21.65 -0.94 -6.54
C SER A 96 -20.47 -0.32 -5.79
N GLY A 97 -19.62 0.47 -6.47
CA GLY A 97 -18.38 0.99 -5.89
C GLY A 97 -17.35 -0.08 -5.48
N ALA A 98 -17.57 -1.33 -5.88
CA ALA A 98 -16.73 -2.47 -5.48
C ALA A 98 -15.41 -2.58 -6.27
N TRP A 99 -15.11 -1.58 -7.11
CA TRP A 99 -13.85 -1.52 -7.84
C TRP A 99 -12.64 -1.51 -6.91
N ARG A 100 -11.58 -2.18 -7.31
CA ARG A 100 -10.32 -2.30 -6.56
C ARG A 100 -9.13 -1.88 -7.42
N VAL A 101 -8.19 -1.20 -6.80
CA VAL A 101 -6.95 -0.75 -7.44
C VAL A 101 -6.00 -1.92 -7.68
N GLN A 102 -5.33 -1.92 -8.81
CA GLN A 102 -4.22 -2.84 -9.09
C GLN A 102 -2.88 -2.24 -8.62
N PRO A 103 -1.93 -3.06 -8.17
CA PRO A 103 -0.65 -2.56 -7.65
C PRO A 103 0.13 -1.72 -8.67
N TYR A 104 0.06 -2.06 -9.96
CA TYR A 104 0.72 -1.28 -11.03
C TYR A 104 0.08 0.09 -11.32
N GLN A 105 -1.09 0.38 -10.75
CA GLN A 105 -1.77 1.68 -10.86
C GLN A 105 -1.47 2.60 -9.67
N MET A 106 -0.76 2.09 -8.68
CA MET A 106 -0.43 2.82 -7.46
C MET A 106 1.04 3.20 -7.43
N ILE A 107 1.29 4.41 -6.95
CA ILE A 107 2.61 4.82 -6.48
C ILE A 107 2.44 5.15 -5.01
N GLY A 108 3.20 4.51 -4.15
CA GLY A 108 3.03 4.76 -2.73
C GLY A 108 4.30 4.51 -1.94
N LEU A 109 4.31 5.09 -0.76
CA LEU A 109 5.33 4.84 0.25
C LEU A 109 4.68 4.70 1.62
N VAL A 110 5.23 3.79 2.40
CA VAL A 110 4.89 3.60 3.81
C VAL A 110 6.17 3.78 4.61
N LYS A 111 6.12 4.59 5.66
CA LYS A 111 7.25 4.84 6.55
C LYS A 111 6.97 4.30 7.93
N ILE A 112 7.90 3.51 8.45
CA ILE A 112 7.94 3.00 9.82
C ILE A 112 9.29 3.36 10.44
N GLY A 113 9.38 3.32 11.76
CA GLY A 113 10.62 3.57 12.50
C GLY A 113 10.95 2.39 13.42
N ARG A 114 12.22 2.13 13.65
CA ARG A 114 12.64 1.05 14.54
C ARG A 114 12.18 1.30 15.98
N GLU A 115 12.31 2.50 16.47
CA GLU A 115 11.89 2.88 17.83
C GLU A 115 10.37 3.04 17.91
N ALA A 116 9.75 3.62 16.87
CA ALA A 116 8.30 3.86 16.84
C ALA A 116 7.48 2.59 16.64
N ASN A 117 8.04 1.59 15.95
CA ASN A 117 7.36 0.35 15.56
C ASN A 117 8.17 -0.89 15.99
N PRO A 118 8.47 -1.08 17.29
CA PRO A 118 9.37 -2.14 17.75
C PRO A 118 8.84 -3.56 17.52
N TYR A 119 7.52 -3.72 17.37
CA TYR A 119 6.87 -5.02 17.10
C TYR A 119 6.78 -5.38 15.61
N LEU A 120 7.18 -4.48 14.72
CA LEU A 120 7.41 -4.78 13.31
C LEU A 120 8.90 -5.13 13.15
N GLU A 121 9.28 -6.32 13.59
CA GLU A 121 10.66 -6.77 13.65
C GLU A 121 11.25 -7.03 12.25
N ASP A 122 12.55 -6.75 12.08
CA ASP A 122 13.27 -7.13 10.86
C ASP A 122 13.50 -8.65 10.84
N MET A 123 13.42 -9.25 9.66
CA MET A 123 13.84 -10.64 9.47
C MET A 123 15.35 -10.80 9.78
N ALA A 124 15.75 -11.98 10.23
CA ALA A 124 17.14 -12.27 10.58
C ALA A 124 18.13 -12.00 9.42
N ASN A 125 17.69 -12.21 8.18
CA ASN A 125 18.47 -11.90 6.97
C ASN A 125 18.41 -10.41 6.56
N ARG A 126 17.67 -9.57 7.29
CA ARG A 126 17.45 -8.15 7.00
C ARG A 126 16.80 -7.85 5.63
N GLU A 127 16.19 -8.84 5.01
CA GLU A 127 15.54 -8.70 3.70
C GLU A 127 14.02 -8.46 3.81
N GLY A 128 13.54 -8.00 4.95
CA GLY A 128 12.13 -7.69 5.12
C GLY A 128 11.71 -7.62 6.59
N ILE A 129 10.39 -7.51 6.78
CA ILE A 129 9.74 -7.53 8.09
C ILE A 129 9.27 -8.95 8.39
N ALA A 130 9.46 -9.40 9.61
CA ALA A 130 9.01 -10.71 10.07
C ALA A 130 7.48 -10.82 9.98
N LEU A 131 7.00 -11.94 9.42
CA LEU A 131 5.58 -12.20 9.18
C LEU A 131 4.86 -12.61 10.47
N THR A 132 4.76 -11.68 11.40
CA THR A 132 4.05 -11.83 12.69
C THR A 132 2.59 -11.43 12.56
N ASP A 133 1.77 -11.75 13.56
CA ASP A 133 0.38 -11.26 13.64
C ASP A 133 0.33 -9.72 13.53
N THR A 134 1.27 -9.03 14.18
CA THR A 134 1.38 -7.56 14.12
C THR A 134 1.63 -7.07 12.69
N TYR A 135 2.46 -7.78 11.91
CA TYR A 135 2.68 -7.47 10.50
C TYR A 135 1.40 -7.63 9.67
N TYR A 136 0.65 -8.72 9.87
CA TYR A 136 -0.59 -8.93 9.10
C TYR A 136 -1.64 -7.85 9.41
N ILE A 137 -1.81 -7.48 10.69
CA ILE A 137 -2.71 -6.37 11.07
C ILE A 137 -2.22 -5.04 10.47
N PHE A 138 -0.92 -4.81 10.45
CA PHE A 138 -0.35 -3.61 9.79
C PHE A 138 -0.69 -3.56 8.30
N VAL A 139 -0.61 -4.68 7.59
CA VAL A 139 -1.00 -4.77 6.17
C VAL A 139 -2.50 -4.53 5.97
N GLU A 140 -3.35 -4.97 6.90
CA GLU A 140 -4.80 -4.74 6.84
C GLU A 140 -5.19 -3.28 7.07
N LEU A 141 -4.39 -2.55 7.83
CA LEU A 141 -4.60 -1.12 8.06
C LEU A 141 -4.26 -0.25 6.85
N LEU A 142 -3.43 -0.75 5.93
CA LEU A 142 -3.00 -0.08 4.71
C LEU A 142 -3.94 -0.37 3.54
#